data_96d83b687c35e4d7d91ae7f81924eb6f
#
_entry.id   96d83b687c35e4d7d91ae7f81924eb6f
#
_cell.length_a   1.000
_cell.length_b   1.000
_cell.length_c   1.000
_cell.angle_alpha   90.00
_cell.angle_beta   90.00
_cell.angle_gamma   90.00
#
_symmetry.space_group_name_H-M   'P 1'
#
loop_
_entity.id
_entity.type
_entity.pdbx_description
1 polymer ?
#
loop_
_entity_poly.entity_id
_entity_poly.type
_entity_poly.pdbx_seq_one_letter_code
_entity_poly.pdbx_strand_id
1 'polypeptide(L)'
;MKPAIIITLTALLFGSCQSVHYLPTTTHYTINQTIDKELYISNHDQTNPKKVAFYYENLHNVVIDGKGQNLVFHGTILPFVVKHCSNLTLRNFSIDFATPYLRQLQITEVDSLHNSVKAQLYPQGNYKIENEKFYFIGEDYEEMPFGGMVFSPDKHLAYRRADVPFSPTKIVELAPNEFYIEGMGKSPFLQVGERFVLRTYSRPTPAIFVTESKNITLENITIHNVQGMGLLAQLTENMTLDKFRVAIEEGSERFFTTQADATHFSACKGKIRSVNGLYEGMADDAINVHGTYLKVITRENDYTIKAQYMHPQSWGFLWGNKGDQVQFVAAKTMETIGDKTYKIQQIKAVDKPTEVGAKIFEITFDKPLPAEVNPDTPCGVENLTWTPKVLFKNNIVRNNRARGALFSTPKKVVCSNNLFDHTHGAAILLCGDCNGWYETGACRNVSIKNNHFVNALTANYQFTNAIISICPEIPNLEVQQKYFHSNIRIENNLFETFDEPIFYAKSVENLIYRNNKIIKNEDFKPFHWNKERFKLERAKNVMIEEFAN
;
A
#
# COMPACT_ATOMS: atom_id res chain seq x y z
N MET A 1 -8.52 -22.92 -31.24
CA MET A 1 -7.82 -22.78 -29.96
C MET A 1 -6.39 -22.34 -30.25
N LYS A 2 -6.05 -21.06 -30.03
CA LYS A 2 -4.65 -20.60 -30.08
C LYS A 2 -4.09 -20.73 -28.67
N PRO A 3 -2.87 -21.25 -28.49
CA PRO A 3 -2.33 -21.56 -27.17
C PRO A 3 -2.02 -20.28 -26.39
N ALA A 4 -2.34 -20.32 -25.09
CA ALA A 4 -1.78 -19.37 -24.13
C ALA A 4 -0.24 -19.43 -24.24
N ILE A 5 0.40 -18.27 -24.27
CA ILE A 5 1.87 -18.20 -24.45
C ILE A 5 2.52 -18.58 -23.11
N ILE A 6 2.76 -19.87 -22.91
CA ILE A 6 3.66 -20.36 -21.87
C ILE A 6 5.07 -20.23 -22.42
N ILE A 7 5.80 -19.18 -22.04
CA ILE A 7 7.24 -19.11 -22.31
C ILE A 7 7.94 -19.88 -21.19
N THR A 8 8.00 -21.21 -21.33
CA THR A 8 8.92 -22.02 -20.56
C THR A 8 10.25 -22.03 -21.31
N LEU A 9 11.14 -21.12 -20.98
CA LEU A 9 12.50 -21.10 -21.54
C LEU A 9 13.41 -21.96 -20.65
N THR A 10 13.91 -23.03 -21.20
CA THR A 10 15.03 -23.80 -20.62
C THR A 10 16.32 -23.00 -20.86
N ALA A 11 16.84 -22.34 -19.83
CA ALA A 11 18.07 -21.57 -19.92
C ALA A 11 19.28 -22.51 -19.92
N LEU A 12 19.97 -22.56 -21.01
CA LEU A 12 21.35 -23.09 -21.11
C LEU A 12 22.32 -22.08 -20.49
N LEU A 13 23.08 -22.52 -19.50
CA LEU A 13 24.15 -21.78 -18.82
C LEU A 13 25.26 -21.36 -19.78
N PHE A 14 25.40 -20.06 -20.07
CA PHE A 14 26.68 -19.46 -20.48
C PHE A 14 26.64 -17.94 -20.28
N GLY A 15 27.65 -17.40 -19.58
CA GLY A 15 28.12 -16.03 -19.65
C GLY A 15 27.16 -14.92 -19.17
N SER A 16 27.68 -13.88 -18.59
CA SER A 16 27.04 -12.71 -17.94
C SER A 16 26.24 -11.77 -18.89
N CYS A 17 25.67 -12.26 -19.98
CA CYS A 17 24.81 -11.45 -20.87
C CYS A 17 23.34 -11.73 -20.55
N GLN A 18 22.59 -10.68 -20.23
CA GLN A 18 21.12 -10.79 -20.07
C GLN A 18 20.48 -11.03 -21.43
N SER A 19 19.63 -12.05 -21.55
CA SER A 19 18.81 -12.24 -22.74
C SER A 19 17.68 -11.22 -22.76
N VAL A 20 17.42 -10.60 -23.91
CA VAL A 20 16.32 -9.65 -24.09
C VAL A 20 15.20 -10.34 -24.85
N HIS A 21 14.03 -10.37 -24.24
CA HIS A 21 12.79 -10.84 -24.83
C HIS A 21 11.81 -9.68 -24.94
N TYR A 22 10.94 -9.74 -25.92
CA TYR A 22 9.95 -8.69 -26.15
C TYR A 22 8.55 -9.21 -25.82
N LEU A 23 7.71 -8.33 -25.32
CA LEU A 23 6.29 -8.64 -25.17
C LEU A 23 5.66 -8.89 -26.56
N PRO A 24 4.63 -9.73 -26.66
CA PRO A 24 3.85 -9.89 -27.90
C PRO A 24 3.33 -8.55 -28.40
N THR A 25 3.10 -8.43 -29.69
CA THR A 25 2.54 -7.20 -30.29
C THR A 25 1.06 -6.98 -30.00
N THR A 26 0.39 -7.97 -29.43
CA THR A 26 -0.99 -7.86 -28.93
C THR A 26 -1.04 -6.86 -27.77
N THR A 27 -1.95 -5.93 -27.81
CA THR A 27 -2.13 -4.90 -26.77
C THR A 27 -3.39 -5.09 -25.93
N HIS A 28 -4.36 -5.88 -26.39
CA HIS A 28 -5.60 -6.19 -25.66
C HIS A 28 -5.63 -7.64 -25.20
N TYR A 29 -5.85 -7.87 -23.91
CA TYR A 29 -5.85 -9.19 -23.27
C TYR A 29 -7.19 -9.46 -22.59
N THR A 30 -7.83 -10.53 -22.99
CA THR A 30 -9.10 -11.01 -22.42
C THR A 30 -8.86 -12.25 -21.55
N ILE A 31 -9.83 -12.64 -20.74
CA ILE A 31 -9.78 -13.85 -19.90
C ILE A 31 -9.42 -15.10 -20.69
N ASN A 32 -9.88 -15.21 -21.94
CA ASN A 32 -9.55 -16.37 -22.81
C ASN A 32 -8.07 -16.48 -23.20
N GLN A 33 -7.27 -15.45 -22.94
CA GLN A 33 -5.83 -15.41 -23.20
C GLN A 33 -5.00 -15.58 -21.92
N THR A 34 -5.63 -15.94 -20.80
CA THR A 34 -5.00 -16.13 -19.50
C THR A 34 -4.79 -17.60 -19.17
N ILE A 35 -3.94 -17.84 -18.19
CA ILE A 35 -3.78 -19.15 -17.55
C ILE A 35 -4.29 -19.11 -16.12
N ASP A 36 -4.81 -20.22 -15.65
CA ASP A 36 -5.24 -20.38 -14.28
C ASP A 36 -4.06 -20.70 -13.37
N LYS A 37 -3.90 -19.91 -12.30
CA LYS A 37 -2.86 -20.15 -11.29
C LYS A 37 -3.43 -20.03 -9.89
N GLU A 38 -3.11 -21.00 -9.06
CA GLU A 38 -3.36 -20.91 -7.63
C GLU A 38 -2.28 -20.02 -7.01
N LEU A 39 -2.68 -18.83 -6.56
CA LEU A 39 -1.80 -17.83 -5.99
C LEU A 39 -2.43 -17.23 -4.73
N TYR A 40 -1.64 -17.16 -3.66
CA TYR A 40 -2.00 -16.50 -2.42
C TYR A 40 -1.26 -15.17 -2.34
N ILE A 41 -2.03 -14.08 -2.44
CA ILE A 41 -1.53 -12.71 -2.58
C ILE A 41 -1.94 -11.94 -1.34
N SER A 42 -1.00 -11.58 -0.47
CA SER A 42 -1.32 -10.79 0.72
C SER A 42 -1.96 -9.45 0.33
N ASN A 43 -2.78 -8.91 1.21
CA ASN A 43 -3.46 -7.63 1.03
C ASN A 43 -4.45 -7.56 -0.15
N HIS A 44 -4.77 -8.70 -0.72
CA HIS A 44 -5.76 -8.88 -1.80
C HIS A 44 -6.75 -10.00 -1.46
N ASP A 45 -7.76 -10.14 -2.30
CA ASP A 45 -8.74 -11.22 -2.18
C ASP A 45 -8.10 -12.57 -2.51
N GLN A 46 -8.44 -13.58 -1.72
CA GLN A 46 -7.82 -14.91 -1.84
C GLN A 46 -8.61 -15.89 -2.71
N THR A 47 -9.50 -15.38 -3.55
CA THR A 47 -10.22 -16.21 -4.53
C THR A 47 -9.23 -16.82 -5.52
N ASN A 48 -9.26 -18.14 -5.66
CA ASN A 48 -8.43 -18.91 -6.57
C ASN A 48 -9.29 -19.76 -7.53
N PRO A 49 -8.80 -20.14 -8.73
CA PRO A 49 -7.52 -19.72 -9.30
C PRO A 49 -7.54 -18.25 -9.80
N LYS A 50 -6.36 -17.60 -9.84
CA LYS A 50 -6.20 -16.30 -10.49
C LYS A 50 -6.02 -16.48 -12.00
N LYS A 51 -6.65 -15.61 -12.78
CA LYS A 51 -6.48 -15.51 -14.23
C LYS A 51 -5.25 -14.66 -14.52
N VAL A 52 -4.16 -15.25 -15.02
CA VAL A 52 -2.88 -14.57 -15.21
C VAL A 52 -2.57 -14.42 -16.70
N ALA A 53 -2.25 -13.19 -17.13
CA ALA A 53 -1.87 -12.95 -18.54
C ALA A 53 -0.40 -13.29 -18.80
N PHE A 54 0.53 -12.74 -18.01
CA PHE A 54 1.97 -13.00 -18.15
C PHE A 54 2.49 -13.65 -16.88
N TYR A 55 2.89 -14.90 -16.97
CA TYR A 55 3.41 -15.69 -15.87
C TYR A 55 4.88 -16.04 -16.10
N TYR A 56 5.76 -15.35 -15.38
CA TYR A 56 7.22 -15.59 -15.44
C TYR A 56 7.65 -16.34 -14.20
N GLU A 57 8.12 -17.55 -14.37
CA GLU A 57 8.59 -18.41 -13.29
C GLU A 57 9.94 -19.02 -13.63
N ASN A 58 10.86 -19.06 -12.65
CA ASN A 58 12.20 -19.64 -12.78
C ASN A 58 13.07 -19.01 -13.89
N LEU A 59 12.87 -17.71 -14.18
CA LEU A 59 13.70 -17.00 -15.16
C LEU A 59 14.90 -16.36 -14.47
N HIS A 60 16.04 -16.41 -15.12
CA HIS A 60 17.30 -15.88 -14.61
C HIS A 60 18.05 -15.06 -15.67
N ASN A 61 18.54 -13.87 -15.30
CA ASN A 61 19.29 -12.97 -16.18
C ASN A 61 18.52 -12.59 -17.45
N VAL A 62 17.27 -12.15 -17.32
CA VAL A 62 16.35 -11.86 -18.42
C VAL A 62 15.85 -10.43 -18.36
N VAL A 63 15.76 -9.79 -19.53
CA VAL A 63 15.04 -8.52 -19.73
C VAL A 63 13.79 -8.81 -20.54
N ILE A 64 12.64 -8.39 -20.06
CA ILE A 64 11.36 -8.39 -20.80
C ILE A 64 11.05 -6.94 -21.15
N ASP A 65 11.07 -6.61 -22.43
CA ASP A 65 10.90 -5.24 -22.92
C ASP A 65 9.58 -5.11 -23.71
N GLY A 66 8.72 -4.22 -23.26
CA GLY A 66 7.44 -3.93 -23.90
C GLY A 66 7.52 -2.93 -25.05
N LYS A 67 8.70 -2.36 -25.35
CA LYS A 67 8.90 -1.40 -26.46
C LYS A 67 7.93 -0.20 -26.45
N GLY A 68 7.48 0.23 -25.29
CA GLY A 68 6.53 1.34 -25.15
C GLY A 68 5.07 0.97 -25.43
N GLN A 69 4.72 -0.31 -25.44
CA GLN A 69 3.32 -0.73 -25.66
C GLN A 69 2.40 -0.33 -24.52
N ASN A 70 1.17 -0.01 -24.86
CA ASN A 70 0.08 0.14 -23.91
C ASN A 70 -0.72 -1.16 -23.86
N LEU A 71 -0.74 -1.84 -22.71
CA LEU A 71 -1.41 -3.12 -22.50
C LEU A 71 -2.76 -2.86 -21.82
N VAL A 72 -3.84 -3.26 -22.45
CA VAL A 72 -5.22 -3.09 -21.96
C VAL A 72 -5.79 -4.46 -21.59
N PHE A 73 -6.24 -4.60 -20.36
CA PHE A 73 -6.80 -5.83 -19.84
C PHE A 73 -8.32 -5.76 -19.71
N HIS A 74 -8.99 -6.88 -20.01
CA HIS A 74 -10.44 -7.02 -20.04
C HIS A 74 -10.90 -8.04 -19.00
N GLY A 75 -11.67 -7.58 -18.02
CA GLY A 75 -12.16 -8.41 -16.91
C GLY A 75 -11.19 -8.50 -15.74
N THR A 76 -11.39 -9.47 -14.85
CA THR A 76 -10.59 -9.68 -13.65
C THR A 76 -9.33 -10.50 -13.98
N ILE A 77 -8.30 -9.81 -14.41
CA ILE A 77 -7.02 -10.40 -14.81
C ILE A 77 -5.91 -9.88 -13.89
N LEU A 78 -4.97 -10.75 -13.51
CA LEU A 78 -3.67 -10.40 -12.95
C LEU A 78 -2.67 -10.24 -14.12
N PRO A 79 -2.28 -9.02 -14.49
CA PRO A 79 -1.47 -8.79 -15.68
C PRO A 79 -0.13 -9.51 -15.64
N PHE A 80 0.67 -9.31 -14.57
CA PHE A 80 2.03 -9.85 -14.50
C PHE A 80 2.28 -10.58 -13.18
N VAL A 81 2.86 -11.77 -13.27
CA VAL A 81 3.42 -12.52 -12.15
C VAL A 81 4.89 -12.80 -12.40
N VAL A 82 5.73 -12.51 -11.41
CA VAL A 82 7.16 -12.84 -11.38
C VAL A 82 7.40 -13.69 -10.13
N LYS A 83 7.70 -14.97 -10.34
CA LYS A 83 7.86 -15.95 -9.27
C LYS A 83 9.15 -16.75 -9.44
N HIS A 84 9.91 -16.96 -8.36
CA HIS A 84 11.18 -17.69 -8.36
C HIS A 84 12.20 -17.19 -9.41
N CYS A 85 12.14 -15.88 -9.74
CA CYS A 85 13.03 -15.29 -10.73
C CYS A 85 14.22 -14.60 -10.07
N SER A 86 15.34 -14.46 -10.84
CA SER A 86 16.48 -13.68 -10.38
C SER A 86 17.11 -12.87 -11.49
N ASN A 87 17.57 -11.64 -11.16
CA ASN A 87 18.16 -10.70 -12.12
C ASN A 87 17.23 -10.48 -13.34
N LEU A 88 15.94 -10.25 -13.07
CA LEU A 88 14.93 -10.03 -14.10
C LEU A 88 14.55 -8.56 -14.14
N THR A 89 14.48 -8.02 -15.36
CA THR A 89 14.00 -6.66 -15.62
C THR A 89 12.73 -6.69 -16.47
N LEU A 90 11.66 -6.06 -15.99
CA LEU A 90 10.49 -5.69 -16.80
C LEU A 90 10.62 -4.22 -17.15
N ARG A 91 10.40 -3.83 -18.41
CA ARG A 91 10.53 -2.43 -18.79
C ARG A 91 9.70 -1.98 -20.00
N ASN A 92 9.50 -0.66 -20.10
CA ASN A 92 8.98 0.03 -21.28
C ASN A 92 7.59 -0.43 -21.70
N PHE A 93 6.59 -0.34 -20.83
CA PHE A 93 5.17 -0.56 -21.17
C PHE A 93 4.25 0.16 -20.18
N SER A 94 2.99 0.29 -20.56
CA SER A 94 1.94 0.71 -19.62
C SER A 94 0.86 -0.37 -19.47
N ILE A 95 0.12 -0.28 -18.37
CA ILE A 95 -0.99 -1.18 -18.02
C ILE A 95 -2.22 -0.32 -17.79
N ASP A 96 -3.32 -0.70 -18.43
CA ASP A 96 -4.66 -0.16 -18.15
C ASP A 96 -5.70 -1.27 -18.20
N PHE A 97 -6.91 -0.97 -17.73
CA PHE A 97 -8.08 -1.84 -17.84
C PHE A 97 -9.14 -1.14 -18.66
N ALA A 98 -9.70 -1.85 -19.65
CA ALA A 98 -10.74 -1.35 -20.54
C ALA A 98 -11.97 -0.87 -19.76
N THR A 99 -12.30 -1.61 -18.70
CA THR A 99 -13.34 -1.26 -17.74
C THR A 99 -12.71 -0.99 -16.40
N PRO A 100 -12.51 0.29 -15.98
CA PRO A 100 -11.91 0.62 -14.70
C PRO A 100 -12.73 0.05 -13.54
N TYR A 101 -12.05 -0.40 -12.46
CA TYR A 101 -12.71 -0.98 -11.30
C TYR A 101 -13.38 0.08 -10.41
N LEU A 102 -12.77 1.24 -10.27
CA LEU A 102 -13.41 2.40 -9.68
C LEU A 102 -14.26 3.10 -10.73
N ARG A 103 -15.27 3.81 -10.28
CA ARG A 103 -16.13 4.67 -11.11
C ARG A 103 -16.20 6.04 -10.48
N GLN A 104 -16.51 7.05 -11.28
CA GLN A 104 -16.71 8.39 -10.76
C GLN A 104 -18.04 8.99 -11.22
N LEU A 105 -18.67 9.68 -10.30
CA LEU A 105 -19.87 10.48 -10.54
C LEU A 105 -19.46 11.96 -10.58
N GLN A 106 -19.84 12.66 -11.61
CA GLN A 106 -19.82 14.12 -11.63
C GLN A 106 -21.08 14.63 -10.94
N ILE A 107 -20.93 15.41 -9.88
CA ILE A 107 -22.07 16.03 -9.18
C ILE A 107 -22.53 17.23 -10.01
N THR A 108 -23.78 17.19 -10.48
CA THR A 108 -24.37 18.24 -11.32
C THR A 108 -25.33 19.14 -10.54
N GLU A 109 -25.95 18.64 -9.48
CA GLU A 109 -26.86 19.39 -8.62
C GLU A 109 -26.81 18.85 -7.19
N VAL A 110 -26.92 19.72 -6.20
CA VAL A 110 -27.09 19.37 -4.78
C VAL A 110 -28.32 20.07 -4.23
N ASP A 111 -29.31 19.31 -3.82
CA ASP A 111 -30.54 19.81 -3.17
C ASP A 111 -30.57 19.37 -1.70
N SER A 112 -30.15 20.27 -0.83
CA SER A 112 -30.14 20.00 0.61
C SER A 112 -31.55 20.00 1.22
N LEU A 113 -32.52 20.66 0.60
CA LEU A 113 -33.91 20.71 1.08
C LEU A 113 -34.57 19.34 0.95
N HIS A 114 -34.43 18.71 -0.21
CA HIS A 114 -34.99 17.38 -0.49
C HIS A 114 -33.99 16.25 -0.22
N ASN A 115 -32.82 16.56 0.33
CA ASN A 115 -31.77 15.60 0.64
C ASN A 115 -31.35 14.75 -0.57
N SER A 116 -31.18 15.37 -1.74
CA SER A 116 -30.86 14.68 -2.98
C SER A 116 -29.71 15.33 -3.75
N VAL A 117 -29.09 14.55 -4.62
CA VAL A 117 -28.12 15.04 -5.60
C VAL A 117 -28.48 14.53 -6.98
N LYS A 118 -28.16 15.31 -8.02
CA LYS A 118 -28.06 14.77 -9.39
C LYS A 118 -26.60 14.56 -9.72
N ALA A 119 -26.33 13.45 -10.37
CA ALA A 119 -24.98 13.07 -10.74
C ALA A 119 -24.96 12.37 -12.08
N GLN A 120 -23.83 12.48 -12.78
CA GLN A 120 -23.57 11.81 -14.04
C GLN A 120 -22.40 10.85 -13.88
N LEU A 121 -22.54 9.59 -14.34
CA LEU A 121 -21.43 8.65 -14.44
C LEU A 121 -20.52 9.10 -15.60
N TYR A 122 -19.29 9.51 -15.26
CA TYR A 122 -18.38 10.12 -16.21
C TYR A 122 -16.90 9.79 -15.89
N PRO A 123 -16.14 9.14 -16.79
CA PRO A 123 -16.59 8.65 -18.10
C PRO A 123 -17.76 7.69 -18.01
N GLN A 124 -18.51 7.56 -19.10
CA GLN A 124 -19.63 6.62 -19.21
C GLN A 124 -19.15 5.19 -18.97
N GLY A 125 -20.01 4.35 -18.40
CA GLY A 125 -19.70 2.97 -18.09
C GLY A 125 -20.93 2.12 -17.83
N ASN A 126 -20.74 0.83 -17.71
CA ASN A 126 -21.82 -0.10 -17.42
C ASN A 126 -22.17 -0.07 -15.92
N TYR A 127 -23.45 -0.03 -15.63
CA TYR A 127 -24.01 -0.07 -14.28
C TYR A 127 -25.35 -0.82 -14.28
N LYS A 128 -25.82 -1.14 -13.10
CA LYS A 128 -27.14 -1.71 -12.85
C LYS A 128 -27.75 -1.02 -11.63
N ILE A 129 -29.02 -0.71 -11.70
CA ILE A 129 -29.83 -0.30 -10.55
C ILE A 129 -30.81 -1.44 -10.27
N GLU A 130 -30.71 -2.05 -9.12
CA GLU A 130 -31.57 -3.14 -8.70
C GLU A 130 -31.94 -2.97 -7.22
N ASN A 131 -33.23 -3.02 -6.89
CA ASN A 131 -33.73 -2.82 -5.54
C ASN A 131 -33.19 -1.52 -4.89
N GLU A 132 -33.20 -0.43 -5.66
CA GLU A 132 -32.71 0.91 -5.26
C GLU A 132 -31.22 0.97 -4.95
N LYS A 133 -30.44 -0.08 -5.23
CA LYS A 133 -29.00 -0.15 -5.08
C LYS A 133 -28.30 0.02 -6.41
N PHE A 134 -27.13 0.63 -6.35
CA PHE A 134 -26.28 0.89 -7.51
C PHE A 134 -25.13 -0.11 -7.56
N TYR A 135 -24.90 -0.71 -8.73
CA TYR A 135 -23.85 -1.66 -8.97
C TYR A 135 -23.01 -1.23 -10.17
N PHE A 136 -21.70 -1.35 -10.03
CA PHE A 136 -20.78 -1.28 -11.17
C PHE A 136 -20.76 -2.63 -11.87
N ILE A 137 -20.85 -2.62 -13.19
CA ILE A 137 -20.78 -3.81 -14.02
C ILE A 137 -19.46 -3.78 -14.79
N GLY A 138 -18.61 -4.75 -14.52
CA GLY A 138 -17.43 -5.06 -15.34
C GLY A 138 -17.75 -6.15 -16.36
N GLU A 139 -16.72 -6.66 -17.01
CA GLU A 139 -16.89 -7.74 -18.01
C GLU A 139 -17.20 -9.09 -17.34
N ASP A 140 -16.75 -9.29 -16.10
CA ASP A 140 -16.91 -10.54 -15.35
C ASP A 140 -17.16 -10.30 -13.85
N TYR A 141 -17.50 -9.08 -13.44
CA TYR A 141 -17.81 -8.74 -12.06
C TYR A 141 -19.00 -7.79 -11.93
N GLU A 142 -19.63 -7.84 -10.78
CA GLU A 142 -20.64 -6.91 -10.32
C GLU A 142 -20.29 -6.47 -8.89
N GLU A 143 -20.15 -5.17 -8.67
CA GLU A 143 -19.67 -4.63 -7.39
C GLU A 143 -20.53 -3.48 -6.90
N MET A 144 -20.84 -3.48 -5.62
CA MET A 144 -21.58 -2.42 -4.96
C MET A 144 -20.62 -1.44 -4.27
N PRO A 145 -20.64 -0.15 -4.61
CA PRO A 145 -19.80 0.84 -3.93
C PRO A 145 -20.29 1.12 -2.50
N PHE A 146 -19.34 1.37 -1.59
CA PHE A 146 -19.65 1.76 -0.21
C PHE A 146 -19.41 3.25 0.08
N GLY A 147 -18.64 3.91 -0.77
CA GLY A 147 -18.19 5.29 -0.59
C GLY A 147 -17.00 5.59 -1.46
N GLY A 148 -16.31 6.68 -1.16
CA GLY A 148 -15.14 6.98 -1.95
C GLY A 148 -14.48 8.33 -1.70
N MET A 149 -13.67 8.74 -2.67
CA MET A 149 -12.90 9.96 -2.68
C MET A 149 -13.62 11.04 -3.47
N VAL A 150 -13.59 12.28 -3.00
CA VAL A 150 -14.10 13.42 -3.75
C VAL A 150 -12.94 14.26 -4.24
N PHE A 151 -12.97 14.60 -5.52
CA PHE A 151 -12.00 15.47 -6.16
C PHE A 151 -12.67 16.77 -6.60
N SER A 152 -12.00 17.88 -6.41
CA SER A 152 -12.35 19.16 -7.01
C SER A 152 -12.14 19.15 -8.54
N PRO A 153 -12.73 20.09 -9.29
CA PRO A 153 -12.60 20.11 -10.76
C PRO A 153 -11.16 20.22 -11.28
N ASP A 154 -10.24 20.75 -10.47
CA ASP A 154 -8.80 20.88 -10.77
C ASP A 154 -8.00 19.60 -10.49
N LYS A 155 -8.67 18.48 -10.24
CA LYS A 155 -8.11 17.15 -9.96
C LYS A 155 -7.42 16.99 -8.61
N HIS A 156 -7.54 17.93 -7.70
CA HIS A 156 -7.07 17.75 -6.33
C HIS A 156 -8.10 17.03 -5.48
N LEU A 157 -7.64 16.20 -4.54
CA LEU A 157 -8.53 15.63 -3.53
C LEU A 157 -9.20 16.74 -2.73
N ALA A 158 -10.51 16.67 -2.58
CA ALA A 158 -11.28 17.71 -1.95
C ALA A 158 -10.94 17.83 -0.46
N TYR A 159 -10.69 19.04 -0.04
CA TYR A 159 -10.36 19.40 1.33
C TYR A 159 -11.40 18.90 2.35
N ARG A 160 -10.92 18.26 3.43
CA ARG A 160 -11.70 17.70 4.55
C ARG A 160 -12.62 16.53 4.20
N ARG A 161 -12.38 15.82 3.12
CA ARG A 161 -13.30 14.78 2.61
C ARG A 161 -12.61 13.45 2.34
N ALA A 162 -12.03 12.84 3.39
CA ALA A 162 -11.24 11.61 3.26
C ALA A 162 -12.04 10.42 2.69
N ASP A 163 -13.11 10.03 3.34
CA ASP A 163 -13.99 8.95 2.93
C ASP A 163 -15.44 9.42 3.01
N VAL A 164 -16.04 9.66 1.86
CA VAL A 164 -17.45 10.03 1.78
C VAL A 164 -18.28 8.77 1.62
N PRO A 165 -19.19 8.46 2.55
CA PRO A 165 -20.08 7.31 2.41
C PRO A 165 -20.97 7.45 1.18
N PHE A 166 -21.18 6.35 0.46
CA PHE A 166 -22.20 6.24 -0.57
C PHE A 166 -23.35 5.39 -0.02
N SER A 167 -24.35 6.07 0.53
CA SER A 167 -25.48 5.45 1.22
C SER A 167 -26.82 6.05 0.76
N PRO A 168 -27.13 5.94 -0.54
CA PRO A 168 -28.39 6.44 -1.08
C PRO A 168 -29.58 5.69 -0.47
N THR A 169 -30.68 6.41 -0.22
CA THR A 169 -31.96 5.81 0.12
C THR A 169 -32.75 5.38 -1.12
N LYS A 170 -32.49 6.04 -2.23
CA LYS A 170 -33.10 5.73 -3.53
C LYS A 170 -32.23 6.27 -4.67
N ILE A 171 -32.16 5.52 -5.76
CA ILE A 171 -31.51 5.95 -7.00
C ILE A 171 -32.49 5.78 -8.15
N VAL A 172 -32.63 6.82 -8.95
CA VAL A 172 -33.47 6.83 -10.17
C VAL A 172 -32.61 7.28 -11.33
N GLU A 173 -32.63 6.51 -12.42
CA GLU A 173 -32.05 6.92 -13.68
C GLU A 173 -32.97 7.93 -14.37
N LEU A 174 -32.45 9.13 -14.67
CA LEU A 174 -33.16 10.19 -15.37
C LEU A 174 -32.95 10.10 -16.88
N ALA A 175 -31.74 9.75 -17.28
CA ALA A 175 -31.29 9.48 -18.64
C ALA A 175 -30.09 8.55 -18.59
N PRO A 176 -29.64 7.93 -19.67
CA PRO A 176 -28.45 7.07 -19.66
C PRO A 176 -27.25 7.76 -18.99
N ASN A 177 -26.70 7.13 -17.95
CA ASN A 177 -25.63 7.64 -17.07
C ASN A 177 -25.98 8.88 -16.23
N GLU A 178 -27.22 9.31 -16.15
CA GLU A 178 -27.66 10.43 -15.32
C GLU A 178 -28.60 9.95 -14.21
N PHE A 179 -28.34 10.34 -13.00
CA PHE A 179 -29.02 9.82 -11.80
C PHE A 179 -29.56 10.93 -10.91
N TYR A 180 -30.74 10.67 -10.36
CA TYR A 180 -31.25 11.34 -9.16
C TYR A 180 -31.03 10.40 -7.98
N ILE A 181 -30.34 10.90 -6.93
CA ILE A 181 -29.86 10.11 -5.78
C ILE A 181 -30.39 10.74 -4.52
N GLU A 182 -31.35 10.10 -3.85
CA GLU A 182 -31.86 10.51 -2.55
C GLU A 182 -30.96 10.05 -1.41
N GLY A 183 -30.96 10.77 -0.29
CA GLY A 183 -30.19 10.47 0.90
C GLY A 183 -28.79 11.12 0.94
N MET A 184 -28.39 11.81 -0.13
CA MET A 184 -27.04 12.35 -0.28
C MET A 184 -26.95 13.89 -0.26
N GLY A 185 -28.07 14.61 -0.41
CA GLY A 185 -28.06 16.07 -0.58
C GLY A 185 -27.73 16.88 0.68
N LYS A 186 -27.85 16.27 1.87
CA LYS A 186 -27.42 16.87 3.15
C LYS A 186 -25.98 16.56 3.50
N SER A 187 -25.28 15.79 2.67
CA SER A 187 -23.86 15.54 2.86
C SER A 187 -23.07 16.84 2.76
N PRO A 188 -22.31 17.24 3.78
CA PRO A 188 -21.48 18.44 3.71
C PRO A 188 -20.26 18.24 2.78
N PHE A 189 -20.16 17.04 2.17
CA PHE A 189 -18.99 16.57 1.45
C PHE A 189 -19.17 16.53 -0.06
N LEU A 190 -20.33 16.90 -0.60
CA LEU A 190 -20.58 16.90 -2.05
C LEU A 190 -20.95 18.31 -2.51
N GLN A 191 -20.30 18.77 -3.58
CA GLN A 191 -20.56 20.07 -4.20
C GLN A 191 -20.68 19.92 -5.72
N VAL A 192 -21.41 20.85 -6.33
CA VAL A 192 -21.59 20.87 -7.78
C VAL A 192 -20.23 21.05 -8.48
N GLY A 193 -20.00 20.27 -9.53
CA GLY A 193 -18.75 20.27 -10.32
C GLY A 193 -17.71 19.26 -9.85
N GLU A 194 -17.82 18.74 -8.62
CA GLU A 194 -16.87 17.76 -8.08
C GLU A 194 -17.03 16.37 -8.72
N ARG A 195 -15.96 15.58 -8.59
CA ARG A 195 -15.92 14.17 -8.97
C ARG A 195 -15.92 13.30 -7.72
N PHE A 196 -16.96 12.51 -7.56
CA PHE A 196 -17.07 11.51 -6.50
C PHE A 196 -16.61 10.16 -7.06
N VAL A 197 -15.37 9.77 -6.76
CA VAL A 197 -14.78 8.49 -7.14
C VAL A 197 -15.25 7.42 -6.18
N LEU A 198 -16.09 6.53 -6.65
CA LEU A 198 -16.70 5.45 -5.88
C LEU A 198 -15.80 4.21 -5.84
N ARG A 199 -15.69 3.62 -4.67
CA ARG A 199 -14.85 2.47 -4.33
C ARG A 199 -15.68 1.30 -3.83
N THR A 200 -15.12 0.10 -3.99
CA THR A 200 -15.65 -1.15 -3.40
C THR A 200 -14.68 -1.67 -2.33
N TYR A 201 -15.05 -2.72 -1.62
CA TYR A 201 -14.15 -3.38 -0.65
C TYR A 201 -13.23 -4.40 -1.31
N SER A 202 -13.62 -4.95 -2.45
CA SER A 202 -12.87 -6.00 -3.13
C SER A 202 -11.55 -5.48 -3.70
N ARG A 203 -10.52 -6.31 -3.61
CA ARG A 203 -9.18 -6.09 -4.19
C ARG A 203 -8.76 -7.37 -4.93
N PRO A 204 -9.31 -7.64 -6.12
CA PRO A 204 -9.12 -8.95 -6.78
C PRO A 204 -7.68 -9.28 -7.11
N THR A 205 -6.96 -8.35 -7.74
CA THR A 205 -5.57 -8.57 -8.19
C THR A 205 -4.76 -7.29 -8.23
N PRO A 206 -3.43 -7.34 -7.96
CA PRO A 206 -2.52 -6.26 -8.33
C PRO A 206 -2.26 -6.26 -9.84
N ALA A 207 -1.66 -5.18 -10.37
CA ALA A 207 -1.19 -5.16 -11.76
C ALA A 207 0.09 -6.00 -11.94
N ILE A 208 1.00 -5.91 -10.98
CA ILE A 208 2.25 -6.70 -10.98
C ILE A 208 2.39 -7.38 -9.61
N PHE A 209 2.52 -8.69 -9.63
CA PHE A 209 2.80 -9.51 -8.45
C PHE A 209 4.19 -10.13 -8.54
N VAL A 210 5.04 -9.84 -7.55
CA VAL A 210 6.39 -10.39 -7.45
C VAL A 210 6.52 -11.18 -6.17
N THR A 211 6.91 -12.44 -6.26
CA THR A 211 7.08 -13.28 -5.08
C THR A 211 8.29 -14.20 -5.20
N GLU A 212 8.91 -14.56 -4.06
CA GLU A 212 10.01 -15.53 -3.96
C GLU A 212 11.14 -15.30 -4.96
N SER A 213 11.42 -14.02 -5.25
CA SER A 213 12.33 -13.59 -6.32
C SER A 213 13.48 -12.74 -5.78
N LYS A 214 14.51 -12.51 -6.61
CA LYS A 214 15.70 -11.78 -6.20
C LYS A 214 16.21 -10.87 -7.31
N ASN A 215 16.64 -9.63 -6.95
CA ASN A 215 17.19 -8.65 -7.87
C ASN A 215 16.24 -8.35 -9.05
N ILE A 216 15.03 -7.92 -8.73
CA ILE A 216 14.00 -7.59 -9.72
C ILE A 216 14.02 -6.08 -9.98
N THR A 217 14.02 -5.71 -11.27
CA THR A 217 13.95 -4.31 -11.71
C THR A 217 12.68 -4.07 -12.52
N LEU A 218 11.92 -3.05 -12.14
CA LEU A 218 10.80 -2.51 -12.90
C LEU A 218 11.22 -1.11 -13.38
N GLU A 219 11.39 -0.94 -14.70
CA GLU A 219 11.96 0.27 -15.29
C GLU A 219 11.02 0.87 -16.32
N ASN A 220 10.71 2.16 -16.20
CA ASN A 220 9.87 2.88 -17.15
C ASN A 220 8.54 2.14 -17.45
N ILE A 221 7.80 1.82 -16.39
CA ILE A 221 6.48 1.19 -16.42
C ILE A 221 5.46 2.17 -15.86
N THR A 222 4.31 2.30 -16.52
CA THR A 222 3.20 3.11 -16.01
C THR A 222 1.95 2.24 -15.83
N ILE A 223 1.29 2.36 -14.68
CA ILE A 223 0.00 1.73 -14.38
C ILE A 223 -1.04 2.84 -14.31
N HIS A 224 -2.00 2.82 -15.23
CA HIS A 224 -3.05 3.83 -15.31
C HIS A 224 -4.27 3.45 -14.47
N ASN A 225 -4.58 2.17 -14.41
CA ASN A 225 -5.66 1.66 -13.56
C ASN A 225 -5.43 0.19 -13.21
N VAL A 226 -5.95 -0.24 -12.03
CA VAL A 226 -6.00 -1.65 -11.62
C VAL A 226 -6.99 -1.88 -10.48
N GLN A 227 -7.46 -3.12 -10.39
CA GLN A 227 -8.49 -3.57 -9.44
C GLN A 227 -7.99 -3.78 -8.00
N GLY A 228 -6.71 -3.63 -7.75
CA GLY A 228 -6.06 -3.74 -6.44
C GLY A 228 -4.90 -2.77 -6.33
N MET A 229 -3.71 -3.27 -6.01
CA MET A 229 -2.47 -2.50 -5.94
C MET A 229 -1.77 -2.40 -7.30
N GLY A 230 -1.00 -1.34 -7.51
CA GLY A 230 -0.17 -1.26 -8.72
C GLY A 230 0.90 -2.33 -8.73
N LEU A 231 1.68 -2.42 -7.67
CA LEU A 231 2.67 -3.47 -7.43
C LEU A 231 2.49 -4.07 -6.04
N LEU A 232 2.44 -5.38 -5.96
CA LEU A 232 2.69 -6.09 -4.70
C LEU A 232 3.92 -6.98 -4.84
N ALA A 233 4.88 -6.80 -3.94
CA ALA A 233 6.02 -7.70 -3.76
C ALA A 233 5.97 -8.36 -2.39
N GLN A 234 6.10 -9.67 -2.33
CA GLN A 234 6.23 -10.44 -1.10
C GLN A 234 7.38 -11.44 -1.19
N LEU A 235 8.05 -11.75 -0.09
CA LEU A 235 9.20 -12.66 -0.03
C LEU A 235 10.25 -12.40 -1.13
N THR A 236 10.53 -11.14 -1.43
CA THR A 236 11.44 -10.78 -2.52
C THR A 236 12.67 -10.06 -1.98
N GLU A 237 13.84 -10.42 -2.50
CA GLU A 237 15.13 -9.83 -2.12
C GLU A 237 15.60 -8.85 -3.19
N ASN A 238 15.87 -7.60 -2.82
CA ASN A 238 16.32 -6.52 -3.70
C ASN A 238 15.37 -6.21 -4.85
N MET A 239 14.65 -5.10 -4.73
CA MET A 239 13.82 -4.56 -5.79
C MET A 239 14.22 -3.14 -6.16
N THR A 240 14.24 -2.85 -7.45
CA THR A 240 14.44 -1.51 -8.00
C THR A 240 13.24 -1.11 -8.84
N LEU A 241 12.67 0.04 -8.51
CA LEU A 241 11.69 0.75 -9.30
C LEU A 241 12.38 2.02 -9.81
N ASP A 242 12.58 2.15 -11.12
CA ASP A 242 13.15 3.34 -11.75
C ASP A 242 12.17 3.87 -12.81
N LYS A 243 11.71 5.10 -12.65
CA LYS A 243 10.63 5.68 -13.46
C LYS A 243 9.38 4.79 -13.49
N PHE A 244 9.12 4.10 -12.37
CA PHE A 244 7.86 3.37 -12.18
C PHE A 244 6.77 4.36 -11.79
N ARG A 245 5.63 4.28 -12.44
CA ARG A 245 4.56 5.24 -12.27
C ARG A 245 3.24 4.54 -12.02
N VAL A 246 2.47 5.06 -11.11
CA VAL A 246 1.04 4.84 -10.98
C VAL A 246 0.41 6.20 -11.21
N ALA A 247 -0.11 6.41 -12.41
CA ALA A 247 -0.43 7.76 -12.87
C ALA A 247 -1.65 7.76 -13.79
N ILE A 248 -2.45 8.82 -13.66
CA ILE A 248 -3.59 9.08 -14.56
C ILE A 248 -3.05 9.22 -15.99
N GLU A 249 -3.72 8.59 -16.93
CA GLU A 249 -3.37 8.71 -18.34
C GLU A 249 -3.56 10.16 -18.80
N GLU A 250 -2.59 10.68 -19.52
CA GLU A 250 -2.64 12.06 -20.05
C GLU A 250 -3.84 12.24 -20.98
N GLY A 251 -4.59 13.31 -20.77
CA GLY A 251 -5.84 13.56 -21.50
C GLY A 251 -7.04 12.75 -21.01
N SER A 252 -6.87 11.80 -20.10
CA SER A 252 -7.96 11.04 -19.50
C SER A 252 -8.85 11.92 -18.61
N GLU A 253 -10.13 11.60 -18.62
CA GLU A 253 -11.13 12.21 -17.75
C GLU A 253 -11.24 11.52 -16.39
N ARG A 254 -10.43 10.48 -16.14
CA ARG A 254 -10.32 9.80 -14.84
C ARG A 254 -9.56 10.64 -13.83
N PHE A 255 -9.99 10.55 -12.56
CA PHE A 255 -9.35 11.24 -11.43
C PHE A 255 -8.69 10.24 -10.45
N PHE A 256 -8.63 8.97 -10.82
CA PHE A 256 -8.15 7.88 -9.98
C PHE A 256 -7.24 6.92 -10.77
N THR A 257 -6.49 6.11 -10.04
CA THR A 257 -5.63 5.05 -10.58
C THR A 257 -5.91 3.69 -9.94
N THR A 258 -5.37 3.38 -8.77
CA THR A 258 -5.48 2.07 -8.13
C THR A 258 -6.57 2.04 -7.05
N GLN A 259 -7.20 0.88 -6.87
CA GLN A 259 -8.16 0.62 -5.79
C GLN A 259 -7.49 0.60 -4.41
N ALA A 260 -6.20 0.32 -4.35
CA ALA A 260 -5.36 0.27 -3.15
C ALA A 260 -4.02 0.99 -3.38
N ASP A 261 -2.94 0.53 -2.74
CA ASP A 261 -1.62 1.16 -2.81
C ASP A 261 -1.06 1.21 -4.25
N ALA A 262 -0.23 2.19 -4.52
CA ALA A 262 0.56 2.17 -5.75
C ALA A 262 1.62 1.07 -5.68
N THR A 263 2.35 0.97 -4.57
CA THR A 263 3.39 -0.05 -4.36
C THR A 263 3.40 -0.57 -2.93
N HIS A 264 3.44 -1.89 -2.78
CA HIS A 264 3.38 -2.56 -1.49
C HIS A 264 4.43 -3.65 -1.37
N PHE A 265 5.19 -3.65 -0.28
CA PHE A 265 6.29 -4.59 -0.03
C PHE A 265 6.06 -5.27 1.32
N SER A 266 5.58 -6.51 1.28
CA SER A 266 5.31 -7.33 2.46
C SER A 266 6.38 -8.40 2.63
N ALA A 267 7.05 -8.44 3.79
CA ALA A 267 8.11 -9.42 4.08
C ALA A 267 9.18 -9.51 2.98
N CYS A 268 9.67 -8.38 2.51
CA CYS A 268 10.81 -8.29 1.59
C CYS A 268 12.13 -8.15 2.35
N LYS A 269 13.27 -8.39 1.70
CA LYS A 269 14.61 -8.19 2.29
C LYS A 269 15.61 -7.54 1.33
N GLY A 270 16.83 -7.32 1.80
CA GLY A 270 17.87 -6.65 1.02
C GLY A 270 17.60 -5.16 0.89
N LYS A 271 17.39 -4.65 -0.32
CA LYS A 271 17.16 -3.22 -0.59
C LYS A 271 15.96 -3.02 -1.51
N ILE A 272 15.03 -2.19 -1.10
CA ILE A 272 13.97 -1.63 -1.95
C ILE A 272 14.42 -0.23 -2.37
N ARG A 273 14.44 0.03 -3.66
CA ARG A 273 14.82 1.29 -4.26
C ARG A 273 13.71 1.77 -5.19
N SER A 274 13.04 2.86 -4.84
CA SER A 274 12.07 3.56 -5.71
C SER A 274 12.61 4.94 -6.03
N VAL A 275 12.84 5.19 -7.31
CA VAL A 275 13.44 6.46 -7.76
C VAL A 275 12.78 6.97 -9.04
N ASN A 276 12.69 8.31 -9.14
CA ASN A 276 12.18 9.01 -10.32
C ASN A 276 10.75 8.62 -10.71
N GLY A 277 9.95 8.17 -9.72
CA GLY A 277 8.58 7.70 -9.90
C GLY A 277 7.53 8.82 -9.81
N LEU A 278 6.32 8.52 -10.27
CA LEU A 278 5.12 9.34 -10.08
C LEU A 278 4.00 8.45 -9.52
N TYR A 279 3.41 8.88 -8.42
CA TYR A 279 2.34 8.18 -7.72
C TYR A 279 1.19 9.15 -7.47
N GLU A 280 0.08 9.00 -8.19
CA GLU A 280 -1.05 9.92 -8.10
C GLU A 280 -2.42 9.23 -8.19
N GLY A 281 -3.42 9.78 -7.53
CA GLY A 281 -4.81 9.35 -7.63
C GLY A 281 -5.10 7.97 -7.06
N MET A 282 -4.21 7.40 -6.23
CA MET A 282 -4.44 6.11 -5.57
C MET A 282 -5.51 6.23 -4.50
N ALA A 283 -6.24 5.15 -4.30
CA ALA A 283 -7.20 5.04 -3.21
C ALA A 283 -6.55 4.60 -1.88
N ASP A 284 -5.23 4.46 -1.83
CA ASP A 284 -4.44 4.16 -0.63
C ASP A 284 -3.01 4.73 -0.75
N ASP A 285 -2.00 4.11 -0.14
CA ASP A 285 -0.63 4.62 -0.02
C ASP A 285 0.16 4.62 -1.34
N ALA A 286 1.11 5.55 -1.50
CA ALA A 286 2.02 5.49 -2.66
C ALA A 286 3.08 4.39 -2.50
N ILE A 287 3.58 4.21 -1.28
CA ILE A 287 4.48 3.11 -0.94
C ILE A 287 4.22 2.64 0.50
N ASN A 288 4.05 1.34 0.68
CA ASN A 288 4.00 0.69 1.98
C ASN A 288 5.08 -0.40 2.07
N VAL A 289 5.89 -0.38 3.14
CA VAL A 289 6.98 -1.34 3.37
C VAL A 289 6.90 -1.86 4.78
N HIS A 290 6.58 -3.15 4.94
CA HIS A 290 6.47 -3.79 6.24
C HIS A 290 6.77 -5.29 6.18
N GLY A 291 6.95 -5.92 7.33
CA GLY A 291 6.78 -7.36 7.53
C GLY A 291 5.43 -7.65 8.18
N THR A 292 5.21 -8.88 8.62
CA THR A 292 3.97 -9.28 9.28
C THR A 292 4.28 -9.97 10.60
N TYR A 293 3.64 -9.54 11.70
CA TYR A 293 3.62 -10.28 12.95
C TYR A 293 2.74 -11.52 12.81
N LEU A 294 3.20 -12.64 13.37
CA LEU A 294 2.28 -13.71 13.76
C LEU A 294 1.97 -13.58 15.24
N LYS A 295 0.73 -13.77 15.64
CA LYS A 295 0.33 -13.87 17.05
C LYS A 295 0.65 -15.27 17.57
N VAL A 296 1.33 -15.36 18.71
CA VAL A 296 1.51 -16.64 19.41
C VAL A 296 0.17 -17.10 19.96
N ILE A 297 -0.26 -18.30 19.57
CA ILE A 297 -1.56 -18.87 19.95
C ILE A 297 -1.44 -20.09 20.89
N THR A 298 -0.31 -20.83 20.83
CA THR A 298 0.03 -21.87 21.80
C THR A 298 1.54 -21.93 22.02
N ARG A 299 1.96 -22.40 23.19
CA ARG A 299 3.33 -22.82 23.50
C ARG A 299 3.32 -24.33 23.70
N GLU A 300 3.91 -25.07 22.76
CA GLU A 300 3.93 -26.53 22.78
C GLU A 300 4.98 -27.06 23.77
N ASN A 301 6.13 -26.38 23.84
CA ASN A 301 7.23 -26.67 24.75
C ASN A 301 8.21 -25.47 24.83
N ASP A 302 9.37 -25.64 25.45
CA ASP A 302 10.34 -24.56 25.61
C ASP A 302 10.95 -24.05 24.30
N TYR A 303 10.82 -24.75 23.19
CA TYR A 303 11.42 -24.41 21.90
C TYR A 303 10.40 -24.17 20.81
N THR A 304 9.12 -24.53 21.02
CA THR A 304 8.12 -24.64 19.94
C THR A 304 6.84 -23.91 20.30
N ILE A 305 6.38 -23.10 19.37
CA ILE A 305 5.07 -22.42 19.44
C ILE A 305 4.22 -22.75 18.21
N LYS A 306 2.90 -22.51 18.33
CA LYS A 306 2.06 -22.22 17.16
C LYS A 306 1.76 -20.73 17.11
N ALA A 307 1.85 -20.15 15.91
CA ALA A 307 1.61 -18.74 15.66
C ALA A 307 0.77 -18.55 14.40
N GLN A 308 -0.03 -17.48 14.37
CA GLN A 308 -1.08 -17.27 13.38
C GLN A 308 -1.06 -15.87 12.79
N TYR A 309 -1.31 -15.76 11.47
CA TYR A 309 -1.74 -14.53 10.82
C TYR A 309 -3.09 -14.09 11.38
N MET A 310 -3.22 -12.86 11.79
CA MET A 310 -4.43 -12.37 12.46
C MET A 310 -5.32 -11.51 11.56
N HIS A 311 -4.74 -10.63 10.75
CA HIS A 311 -5.53 -9.81 9.85
C HIS A 311 -5.99 -10.62 8.62
N PRO A 312 -7.26 -10.50 8.18
CA PRO A 312 -7.79 -11.27 7.05
C PRO A 312 -6.99 -11.12 5.74
N GLN A 313 -6.36 -9.96 5.55
CA GLN A 313 -5.57 -9.66 4.37
C GLN A 313 -4.05 -9.88 4.55
N SER A 314 -3.55 -10.25 5.74
CA SER A 314 -2.09 -10.35 5.99
C SER A 314 -1.45 -11.66 5.56
N TRP A 315 -2.24 -12.71 5.32
CA TRP A 315 -1.75 -14.02 4.93
C TRP A 315 -1.63 -14.16 3.40
N GLY A 316 -0.90 -15.14 2.93
CA GLY A 316 -0.70 -15.39 1.50
C GLY A 316 0.74 -15.76 1.14
N PHE A 317 1.58 -16.10 2.14
CA PHE A 317 2.94 -16.60 1.91
C PHE A 317 3.43 -17.41 3.11
N LEU A 318 4.41 -18.28 2.88
CA LEU A 318 5.14 -18.97 3.95
C LEU A 318 5.88 -17.92 4.78
N TRP A 319 5.53 -17.78 6.06
CA TRP A 319 5.97 -16.67 6.91
C TRP A 319 7.48 -16.62 7.16
N GLY A 320 8.17 -17.75 7.10
CA GLY A 320 9.59 -17.82 7.39
C GLY A 320 10.22 -19.09 6.88
N ASN A 321 11.55 -19.14 6.96
CA ASN A 321 12.37 -20.27 6.55
C ASN A 321 13.31 -20.68 7.66
N LYS A 322 13.81 -21.93 7.61
CA LYS A 322 14.89 -22.38 8.48
C LYS A 322 16.09 -21.43 8.39
N GLY A 323 16.59 -21.00 9.54
CA GLY A 323 17.71 -20.06 9.66
C GLY A 323 17.32 -18.60 9.79
N ASP A 324 16.06 -18.23 9.51
CA ASP A 324 15.59 -16.86 9.69
C ASP A 324 15.71 -16.43 11.16
N GLN A 325 16.12 -15.18 11.35
CA GLN A 325 16.19 -14.56 12.66
C GLN A 325 14.86 -13.92 13.02
N VAL A 326 14.40 -14.16 14.22
CA VAL A 326 13.15 -13.61 14.76
C VAL A 326 13.34 -13.01 16.13
N GLN A 327 12.39 -12.15 16.53
CA GLN A 327 12.23 -11.66 17.89
C GLN A 327 10.76 -11.73 18.32
N PHE A 328 10.52 -11.68 19.63
CA PHE A 328 9.17 -11.63 20.19
C PHE A 328 8.87 -10.23 20.70
N VAL A 329 7.62 -9.81 20.57
CA VAL A 329 7.13 -8.48 20.93
C VAL A 329 5.87 -8.62 21.78
N ALA A 330 5.85 -7.96 22.93
CA ALA A 330 4.65 -7.86 23.76
C ALA A 330 3.62 -6.96 23.06
N ALA A 331 2.46 -7.49 22.69
CA ALA A 331 1.50 -6.78 21.84
C ALA A 331 0.98 -5.48 22.47
N LYS A 332 0.86 -5.40 23.78
CA LYS A 332 0.28 -4.24 24.47
C LYS A 332 1.25 -3.06 24.63
N THR A 333 2.53 -3.34 24.82
CA THR A 333 3.57 -2.30 24.96
C THR A 333 4.47 -2.16 23.75
N MET A 334 4.37 -3.07 22.78
CA MET A 334 5.23 -3.16 21.59
C MET A 334 6.73 -3.25 21.93
N GLU A 335 7.05 -3.74 23.12
CA GLU A 335 8.43 -3.97 23.57
C GLU A 335 8.90 -5.36 23.19
N THR A 336 10.18 -5.47 22.86
CA THR A 336 10.81 -6.79 22.66
C THR A 336 10.81 -7.59 23.95
N ILE A 337 10.38 -8.85 23.88
CA ILE A 337 10.45 -9.81 24.99
C ILE A 337 11.86 -10.39 25.03
N GLY A 338 12.57 -10.10 26.11
CA GLY A 338 14.00 -10.44 26.23
C GLY A 338 14.90 -9.59 25.33
N ASP A 339 16.20 -9.84 25.40
CA ASP A 339 17.23 -9.11 24.65
C ASP A 339 17.87 -9.95 23.54
N LYS A 340 17.31 -11.13 23.26
CA LYS A 340 17.88 -12.11 22.32
C LYS A 340 17.02 -12.25 21.07
N THR A 341 17.68 -12.50 19.95
CA THR A 341 17.05 -13.01 18.74
C THR A 341 17.13 -14.53 18.71
N TYR A 342 16.21 -15.17 18.03
CA TYR A 342 16.10 -16.61 17.87
C TYR A 342 16.25 -16.96 16.38
N LYS A 343 16.68 -18.19 16.08
CA LYS A 343 16.70 -18.71 14.72
C LYS A 343 15.65 -19.79 14.56
N ILE A 344 14.92 -19.74 13.47
CA ILE A 344 13.99 -20.79 13.11
C ILE A 344 14.78 -22.06 12.77
N GLN A 345 14.56 -23.14 13.50
CA GLN A 345 15.10 -24.47 13.20
C GLN A 345 14.16 -25.23 12.24
N GLN A 346 12.86 -25.08 12.47
CA GLN A 346 11.81 -25.67 11.65
C GLN A 346 10.57 -24.79 11.67
N ILE A 347 9.90 -24.70 10.52
CA ILE A 347 8.57 -24.10 10.38
C ILE A 347 7.74 -25.00 9.49
N LYS A 348 6.51 -25.28 9.88
CA LYS A 348 5.55 -26.02 9.07
C LYS A 348 4.15 -25.44 9.21
N ALA A 349 3.41 -25.42 8.12
CA ALA A 349 1.99 -25.11 8.15
C ALA A 349 1.21 -26.23 8.86
N VAL A 350 0.22 -25.87 9.68
CA VAL A 350 -0.60 -26.82 10.44
C VAL A 350 -2.07 -26.79 10.06
N ASP A 351 -2.46 -25.82 9.23
CA ASP A 351 -3.80 -25.71 8.68
C ASP A 351 -3.81 -25.84 7.15
N LYS A 352 -4.98 -26.08 6.60
CA LYS A 352 -5.22 -26.22 5.15
C LYS A 352 -5.53 -24.85 4.51
N PRO A 353 -5.31 -24.67 3.19
CA PRO A 353 -5.15 -25.75 2.19
C PRO A 353 -3.71 -26.13 1.83
N THR A 354 -2.72 -25.23 1.96
CA THR A 354 -1.32 -25.49 1.57
C THR A 354 -0.37 -24.74 2.50
N GLU A 355 0.93 -25.00 2.44
CA GLU A 355 1.93 -24.23 3.20
C GLU A 355 1.87 -22.74 2.87
N VAL A 356 1.76 -22.39 1.59
CA VAL A 356 1.68 -20.98 1.15
C VAL A 356 0.33 -20.35 1.49
N GLY A 357 -0.75 -21.11 1.38
CA GLY A 357 -2.10 -20.65 1.73
C GLY A 357 -2.45 -20.79 3.20
N ALA A 358 -1.53 -21.26 4.04
CA ALA A 358 -1.78 -21.47 5.46
C ALA A 358 -1.81 -20.18 6.26
N LYS A 359 -2.49 -20.22 7.39
CA LYS A 359 -2.58 -19.11 8.35
C LYS A 359 -1.88 -19.41 9.68
N ILE A 360 -1.71 -20.71 10.01
CA ILE A 360 -1.16 -21.17 11.27
C ILE A 360 0.10 -21.98 11.02
N PHE A 361 1.15 -21.64 11.75
CA PHE A 361 2.46 -22.29 11.65
C PHE A 361 2.90 -22.81 13.00
N GLU A 362 3.44 -24.04 13.03
CA GLU A 362 4.25 -24.54 14.13
C GLU A 362 5.71 -24.18 13.86
N ILE A 363 6.33 -23.49 14.82
CA ILE A 363 7.68 -22.93 14.66
C ILE A 363 8.54 -23.40 15.81
N THR A 364 9.66 -24.07 15.50
CA THR A 364 10.67 -24.50 16.47
C THR A 364 11.92 -23.63 16.33
N PHE A 365 12.51 -23.23 17.47
CA PHE A 365 13.63 -22.32 17.55
C PHE A 365 14.91 -23.00 18.07
N ASP A 366 16.05 -22.34 17.87
CA ASP A 366 17.40 -22.80 18.20
C ASP A 366 17.72 -22.79 19.70
N LYS A 367 16.92 -22.11 20.52
CA LYS A 367 17.13 -21.94 21.98
C LYS A 367 15.80 -21.88 22.72
N PRO A 368 15.83 -22.11 24.05
CA PRO A 368 14.64 -22.01 24.88
C PRO A 368 14.04 -20.61 24.82
N LEU A 369 12.73 -20.55 24.72
CA LEU A 369 11.94 -19.32 24.71
C LEU A 369 11.74 -18.78 26.13
N PRO A 370 11.68 -17.44 26.31
CA PRO A 370 11.33 -16.83 27.58
C PRO A 370 9.94 -17.27 28.05
N ALA A 371 9.72 -17.25 29.37
CA ALA A 371 8.44 -17.65 29.95
C ALA A 371 7.29 -16.74 29.49
N GLU A 372 7.57 -15.49 29.18
CA GLU A 372 6.62 -14.49 28.71
C GLU A 372 6.09 -14.77 27.30
N VAL A 373 6.77 -15.62 26.52
CA VAL A 373 6.28 -16.07 25.20
C VAL A 373 5.28 -17.19 25.42
N ASN A 374 4.03 -16.82 25.66
CA ASN A 374 2.92 -17.73 25.90
C ASN A 374 1.60 -17.06 25.47
N PRO A 375 0.50 -17.83 25.27
CA PRO A 375 -0.79 -17.29 24.84
C PRO A 375 -1.48 -16.40 25.88
N ASP A 376 -1.15 -16.54 27.17
CA ASP A 376 -1.78 -15.76 28.27
C ASP A 376 -1.27 -14.32 28.26
N THR A 377 -0.04 -14.09 27.78
CA THR A 377 0.53 -12.77 27.55
C THR A 377 0.52 -12.48 26.04
N PRO A 378 -0.41 -11.68 25.53
CA PRO A 378 -0.51 -11.42 24.09
C PRO A 378 0.82 -10.95 23.51
N CYS A 379 1.41 -11.75 22.64
CA CYS A 379 2.68 -11.45 22.00
C CYS A 379 2.69 -11.85 20.53
N GLY A 380 3.49 -11.14 19.76
CA GLY A 380 3.77 -11.41 18.36
C GLY A 380 5.20 -11.89 18.14
N VAL A 381 5.41 -12.65 17.09
CA VAL A 381 6.73 -12.98 16.56
C VAL A 381 6.98 -12.21 15.27
N GLU A 382 8.14 -11.56 15.19
CA GLU A 382 8.59 -10.75 14.05
C GLU A 382 9.77 -11.42 13.36
N ASN A 383 9.72 -11.52 12.03
CA ASN A 383 10.83 -12.03 11.22
C ASN A 383 11.79 -10.90 10.84
N LEU A 384 12.96 -10.85 11.46
CA LEU A 384 13.99 -9.82 11.24
C LEU A 384 14.81 -10.03 9.96
N THR A 385 14.80 -11.24 9.41
CA THR A 385 15.50 -11.54 8.16
C THR A 385 14.81 -10.88 6.97
N TRP A 386 13.49 -10.92 6.96
CA TRP A 386 12.65 -10.34 5.91
C TRP A 386 12.28 -8.90 6.21
N THR A 387 13.29 -8.06 6.38
CA THR A 387 13.19 -6.61 6.60
C THR A 387 14.18 -5.88 5.68
N PRO A 388 13.73 -4.99 4.78
CA PRO A 388 14.58 -4.36 3.78
C PRO A 388 15.17 -3.03 4.27
N LYS A 389 16.29 -2.62 3.65
CA LYS A 389 16.68 -1.21 3.56
C LYS A 389 15.80 -0.53 2.50
N VAL A 390 15.46 0.74 2.70
CA VAL A 390 14.61 1.49 1.75
C VAL A 390 15.34 2.74 1.27
N LEU A 391 15.29 2.99 -0.04
CA LEU A 391 15.62 4.26 -0.67
C LEU A 391 14.42 4.71 -1.49
N PHE A 392 13.75 5.76 -1.02
CA PHE A 392 12.66 6.45 -1.72
C PHE A 392 13.15 7.85 -2.10
N LYS A 393 13.47 8.07 -3.40
CA LYS A 393 14.18 9.28 -3.82
C LYS A 393 13.70 9.82 -5.16
N ASN A 394 13.62 11.16 -5.28
CA ASN A 394 13.23 11.88 -6.51
C ASN A 394 11.85 11.44 -7.02
N ASN A 395 10.91 11.10 -6.15
CA ASN A 395 9.56 10.72 -6.53
C ASN A 395 8.59 11.88 -6.33
N ILE A 396 7.51 11.86 -7.09
CA ILE A 396 6.33 12.72 -6.89
C ILE A 396 5.21 11.85 -6.36
N VAL A 397 4.62 12.24 -5.23
CA VAL A 397 3.44 11.62 -4.63
C VAL A 397 2.38 12.70 -4.52
N ARG A 398 1.21 12.49 -5.14
CA ARG A 398 0.17 13.51 -5.10
C ARG A 398 -1.25 12.94 -5.18
N ASN A 399 -2.17 13.66 -4.54
CA ASN A 399 -3.61 13.40 -4.64
C ASN A 399 -3.98 11.95 -4.29
N ASN A 400 -3.34 11.38 -3.29
CA ASN A 400 -3.67 10.05 -2.80
C ASN A 400 -4.51 10.10 -1.52
N ARG A 401 -5.36 9.12 -1.35
CA ARG A 401 -6.35 9.08 -0.27
C ARG A 401 -5.74 8.92 1.11
N ALA A 402 -4.79 8.04 1.28
CA ALA A 402 -4.23 7.68 2.59
C ALA A 402 -2.90 8.39 2.87
N ARG A 403 -1.83 7.67 3.00
CA ARG A 403 -0.51 8.24 3.30
C ARG A 403 0.33 8.32 2.03
N GLY A 404 1.28 9.24 2.03
CA GLY A 404 2.25 9.31 0.94
C GLY A 404 3.21 8.12 1.00
N ALA A 405 3.91 7.94 2.13
CA ALA A 405 4.83 6.83 2.33
C ALA A 405 4.69 6.23 3.72
N LEU A 406 4.61 4.90 3.79
CA LEU A 406 4.57 4.14 5.03
C LEU A 406 5.82 3.26 5.12
N PHE A 407 6.58 3.40 6.20
CA PHE A 407 7.78 2.61 6.43
C PHE A 407 7.75 1.96 7.82
N SER A 408 7.86 0.62 7.84
CA SER A 408 7.86 -0.18 9.06
C SER A 408 8.96 -1.23 8.98
N THR A 409 10.24 -0.80 9.05
CA THR A 409 11.42 -1.67 8.97
C THR A 409 12.53 -1.22 9.94
N PRO A 410 13.21 -2.15 10.62
CA PRO A 410 14.34 -1.81 11.49
C PRO A 410 15.63 -1.48 10.73
N LYS A 411 15.63 -1.62 9.43
CA LYS A 411 16.81 -1.32 8.59
C LYS A 411 16.81 0.17 8.19
N LYS A 412 17.89 0.59 7.54
CA LYS A 412 18.06 1.98 7.10
C LYS A 412 17.00 2.39 6.07
N VAL A 413 16.28 3.48 6.36
CA VAL A 413 15.34 4.14 5.45
C VAL A 413 15.90 5.51 5.07
N VAL A 414 15.91 5.82 3.78
CA VAL A 414 16.22 7.15 3.25
C VAL A 414 15.08 7.59 2.36
N CYS A 415 14.36 8.62 2.79
CA CYS A 415 13.32 9.30 2.01
C CYS A 415 13.83 10.70 1.67
N SER A 416 14.19 10.95 0.39
CA SER A 416 14.88 12.19 0.04
C SER A 416 14.56 12.73 -1.34
N ASN A 417 14.55 14.07 -1.45
CA ASN A 417 14.32 14.81 -2.70
C ASN A 417 12.96 14.43 -3.35
N ASN A 418 11.94 14.18 -2.56
CA ASN A 418 10.60 13.86 -3.06
C ASN A 418 9.70 15.09 -2.93
N LEU A 419 8.69 15.17 -3.81
CA LEU A 419 7.55 16.04 -3.66
C LEU A 419 6.38 15.23 -3.12
N PHE A 420 5.79 15.68 -2.00
CA PHE A 420 4.51 15.19 -1.49
C PHE A 420 3.49 16.34 -1.59
N ASP A 421 2.48 16.16 -2.42
CA ASP A 421 1.57 17.21 -2.82
C ASP A 421 0.12 16.78 -2.61
N HIS A 422 -0.61 17.45 -1.72
CA HIS A 422 -2.02 17.18 -1.41
C HIS A 422 -2.30 15.71 -1.03
N THR A 423 -1.50 15.14 -0.11
CA THR A 423 -1.85 13.85 0.50
C THR A 423 -3.02 14.05 1.48
N HIS A 424 -4.05 13.20 1.45
CA HIS A 424 -5.17 13.29 2.40
C HIS A 424 -4.72 13.04 3.84
N GLY A 425 -3.90 12.03 4.06
CA GLY A 425 -3.30 11.74 5.35
C GLY A 425 -1.87 12.30 5.49
N ALA A 426 -1.09 11.67 6.37
CA ALA A 426 0.30 12.02 6.55
C ALA A 426 1.10 11.82 5.24
N ALA A 427 1.98 12.74 4.92
CA ALA A 427 2.91 12.55 3.82
C ALA A 427 3.86 11.38 4.09
N ILE A 428 4.28 11.23 5.36
CA ILE A 428 5.10 10.08 5.79
C ILE A 428 4.56 9.55 7.11
N LEU A 429 4.30 8.23 7.16
CA LEU A 429 3.95 7.51 8.36
C LEU A 429 5.04 6.49 8.72
N LEU A 430 5.50 6.52 9.96
CA LEU A 430 6.28 5.46 10.59
C LEU A 430 5.39 4.78 11.61
N CYS A 431 5.02 3.53 11.35
CA CYS A 431 4.07 2.78 12.16
C CYS A 431 4.67 1.47 12.66
N GLY A 432 3.86 0.65 13.23
CA GLY A 432 4.09 -0.72 13.70
C GLY A 432 2.91 -1.11 14.57
N ASP A 433 2.34 -2.27 14.31
CA ASP A 433 1.08 -2.70 14.93
C ASP A 433 1.06 -4.22 15.14
N CYS A 434 0.88 -4.65 16.37
CA CYS A 434 0.67 -6.06 16.73
C CYS A 434 -0.72 -6.31 17.34
N ASN A 435 -1.71 -5.49 17.01
CA ASN A 435 -3.06 -5.53 17.58
C ASN A 435 -4.18 -5.50 16.55
N GLY A 436 -4.02 -4.82 15.43
CA GLY A 436 -5.00 -4.66 14.36
C GLY A 436 -4.52 -5.21 13.02
N TRP A 437 -3.65 -4.48 12.33
CA TRP A 437 -3.11 -4.87 11.02
C TRP A 437 -2.01 -5.93 11.11
N TYR A 438 -1.32 -6.02 12.23
CA TYR A 438 -0.16 -6.91 12.44
C TYR A 438 1.00 -6.64 11.48
N GLU A 439 1.20 -5.38 11.12
CA GLU A 439 2.33 -4.94 10.30
C GLU A 439 3.55 -4.63 11.15
N THR A 440 4.71 -5.23 10.83
CA THR A 440 5.97 -4.96 11.52
C THR A 440 6.68 -3.79 10.82
N GLY A 441 7.63 -3.16 11.37
CA GLY A 441 8.38 -3.25 12.59
C GLY A 441 8.89 -1.91 13.05
N ALA A 442 9.63 -1.93 14.13
CA ALA A 442 10.19 -0.71 14.71
C ALA A 442 11.24 -0.07 13.81
N CYS A 443 11.08 1.20 13.44
CA CYS A 443 12.10 1.96 12.70
C CYS A 443 13.28 2.28 13.61
N ARG A 444 14.51 2.03 13.14
CA ARG A 444 15.74 2.20 13.93
C ARG A 444 16.78 3.13 13.31
N ASN A 445 16.59 3.52 12.06
CA ASN A 445 17.51 4.40 11.33
C ASN A 445 16.79 5.01 10.14
N VAL A 446 16.17 6.18 10.33
CA VAL A 446 15.38 6.87 9.31
C VAL A 446 15.96 8.25 9.02
N SER A 447 16.12 8.57 7.75
CA SER A 447 16.51 9.90 7.27
C SER A 447 15.48 10.42 6.28
N ILE A 448 14.78 11.49 6.66
CA ILE A 448 13.79 12.22 5.86
C ILE A 448 14.43 13.57 5.54
N LYS A 449 14.88 13.77 4.30
CA LYS A 449 15.68 14.95 3.98
C LYS A 449 15.46 15.51 2.56
N ASN A 450 15.58 16.83 2.44
CA ASN A 450 15.46 17.54 1.16
C ASN A 450 14.13 17.24 0.44
N ASN A 451 13.07 16.93 1.18
CA ASN A 451 11.75 16.74 0.59
C ASN A 451 10.98 18.05 0.60
N HIS A 452 10.02 18.16 -0.31
CA HIS A 452 9.06 19.25 -0.37
C HIS A 452 7.67 18.67 -0.05
N PHE A 453 7.03 19.21 0.97
CA PHE A 453 5.68 18.85 1.39
C PHE A 453 4.76 20.03 1.09
N VAL A 454 3.76 19.82 0.24
CA VAL A 454 2.79 20.84 -0.15
C VAL A 454 1.40 20.38 0.29
N ASN A 455 0.78 21.16 1.16
CA ASN A 455 -0.61 20.95 1.60
C ASN A 455 -0.96 19.48 1.91
N ALA A 456 -0.13 18.77 2.66
CA ALA A 456 -0.47 17.47 3.21
C ALA A 456 -1.50 17.62 4.35
N LEU A 457 -2.14 16.52 4.76
CA LEU A 457 -3.22 16.48 5.77
C LEU A 457 -4.47 17.24 5.33
N THR A 458 -4.86 17.15 4.07
CA THR A 458 -6.09 17.78 3.58
C THR A 458 -7.37 17.15 4.16
N ALA A 459 -7.27 15.97 4.83
CA ALA A 459 -8.37 15.34 5.55
C ALA A 459 -7.89 14.64 6.84
N ASN A 460 -8.83 14.34 7.74
CA ASN A 460 -8.55 13.46 8.88
C ASN A 460 -8.54 12.01 8.41
N TYR A 461 -7.44 11.33 8.62
CA TYR A 461 -7.28 9.94 8.26
C TYR A 461 -6.63 9.14 9.42
N GLN A 462 -6.77 7.81 9.40
CA GLN A 462 -6.23 6.94 10.43
C GLN A 462 -4.69 7.09 10.55
N PHE A 463 -4.17 7.20 11.78
CA PHE A 463 -2.75 7.38 12.11
C PHE A 463 -2.10 8.66 11.55
N THR A 464 -2.89 9.65 11.16
CA THR A 464 -2.40 10.89 10.55
C THR A 464 -2.51 12.05 11.54
N ASN A 465 -1.52 12.17 12.41
CA ASN A 465 -1.50 13.16 13.48
C ASN A 465 -0.65 14.39 13.14
N ALA A 466 0.12 14.32 12.05
CA ALA A 466 0.96 15.39 11.51
C ALA A 466 1.38 15.06 10.07
N ILE A 467 2.01 16.00 9.37
CA ILE A 467 2.57 15.79 8.03
C ILE A 467 3.56 14.62 8.05
N ILE A 468 4.45 14.56 9.06
CA ILE A 468 5.27 13.38 9.37
C ILE A 468 4.72 12.78 10.66
N SER A 469 4.06 11.64 10.57
CA SER A 469 3.42 10.97 11.69
C SER A 469 4.23 9.75 12.10
N ILE A 470 4.82 9.77 13.31
CA ILE A 470 5.49 8.63 13.92
C ILE A 470 4.54 8.08 14.96
N CYS A 471 3.69 7.14 14.54
CA CYS A 471 2.53 6.72 15.31
C CYS A 471 2.37 5.20 15.34
N PRO A 472 3.20 4.48 16.13
CA PRO A 472 3.00 3.07 16.37
C PRO A 472 1.74 2.84 17.22
N GLU A 473 1.09 1.70 17.01
CA GLU A 473 -0.04 1.30 17.84
C GLU A 473 0.45 0.62 19.13
N ILE A 474 0.34 1.33 20.24
CA ILE A 474 0.79 0.87 21.56
C ILE A 474 -0.36 1.06 22.55
N PRO A 475 -1.18 0.02 22.79
CA PRO A 475 -2.35 0.14 23.67
C PRO A 475 -2.04 0.60 25.10
N ASN A 476 -0.94 0.12 25.68
CA ASN A 476 -0.52 0.43 27.04
C ASN A 476 0.77 1.28 27.05
N LEU A 477 0.72 2.43 26.39
CA LEU A 477 1.86 3.33 26.24
C LEU A 477 2.39 3.83 27.59
N GLU A 478 1.52 4.03 28.57
CA GLU A 478 1.81 4.57 29.89
C GLU A 478 2.74 3.67 30.73
N VAL A 479 2.70 2.35 30.48
CA VAL A 479 3.57 1.38 31.19
C VAL A 479 4.78 0.92 30.38
N GLN A 480 4.90 1.37 29.12
CA GLN A 480 6.02 1.03 28.26
C GLN A 480 7.35 1.52 28.87
N GLN A 481 8.39 0.70 28.89
CA GLN A 481 9.71 1.05 29.42
C GLN A 481 10.73 1.40 28.33
N LYS A 482 10.71 0.70 27.20
CA LYS A 482 11.60 0.91 26.05
C LYS A 482 10.87 1.63 24.92
N TYR A 483 11.57 2.45 24.14
CA TYR A 483 10.97 3.15 23.01
C TYR A 483 10.85 2.23 21.78
N PHE A 484 9.73 2.35 21.06
CA PHE A 484 9.47 1.53 19.88
C PHE A 484 10.33 1.96 18.68
N HIS A 485 10.37 3.24 18.36
CA HIS A 485 11.20 3.79 17.27
C HIS A 485 12.48 4.46 17.80
N SER A 486 13.50 4.57 16.97
CA SER A 486 14.73 5.30 17.34
C SER A 486 15.53 5.82 16.14
N ASN A 487 16.39 6.82 16.40
CA ASN A 487 17.35 7.40 15.46
C ASN A 487 16.68 7.91 14.17
N ILE A 488 15.77 8.85 14.34
CA ILE A 488 15.02 9.49 13.24
C ILE A 488 15.57 10.89 13.02
N ARG A 489 15.84 11.22 11.75
CA ARG A 489 16.32 12.53 11.32
C ARG A 489 15.38 13.13 10.29
N ILE A 490 14.95 14.37 10.54
CA ILE A 490 14.09 15.19 9.67
C ILE A 490 14.87 16.45 9.38
N GLU A 491 15.52 16.53 8.21
CA GLU A 491 16.53 17.55 7.95
C GLU A 491 16.39 18.18 6.55
N ASN A 492 16.58 19.51 6.45
CA ASN A 492 16.62 20.23 5.16
C ASN A 492 15.35 20.05 4.32
N ASN A 493 14.17 19.90 4.91
CA ASN A 493 12.92 19.79 4.18
C ASN A 493 12.23 21.16 4.08
N LEU A 494 11.39 21.31 3.06
CA LEU A 494 10.48 22.44 2.91
C LEU A 494 9.05 21.95 3.18
N PHE A 495 8.36 22.64 4.10
CA PHE A 495 6.94 22.43 4.39
C PHE A 495 6.15 23.67 3.98
N GLU A 496 5.36 23.57 2.93
CA GLU A 496 4.34 24.54 2.56
C GLU A 496 2.99 24.04 3.03
N THR A 497 2.42 24.68 4.02
CA THR A 497 1.25 24.13 4.73
C THR A 497 0.28 25.21 5.20
N PHE A 498 -1.00 24.86 5.19
CA PHE A 498 -2.09 25.69 5.70
C PHE A 498 -2.40 25.44 7.19
N ASP A 499 -1.97 24.32 7.78
CA ASP A 499 -2.27 23.94 9.17
C ASP A 499 -0.99 23.80 10.02
N GLU A 500 -1.15 23.54 11.34
CA GLU A 500 -0.04 23.57 12.30
C GLU A 500 0.83 22.30 12.34
N PRO A 501 0.31 21.05 12.28
CA PRO A 501 1.05 19.86 12.69
C PRO A 501 2.12 19.45 11.68
N ILE A 502 3.39 19.68 11.99
CA ILE A 502 4.53 19.31 11.15
C ILE A 502 4.97 17.89 11.44
N PHE A 503 5.28 17.56 12.71
CA PHE A 503 5.50 16.17 13.08
C PHE A 503 4.83 15.79 14.41
N TYR A 504 4.45 14.53 14.49
CA TYR A 504 4.00 13.83 15.69
C TYR A 504 4.96 12.69 15.98
N ALA A 505 5.43 12.56 17.22
CA ALA A 505 6.37 11.52 17.62
C ALA A 505 5.89 10.79 18.87
N LYS A 506 5.42 9.55 18.68
CA LYS A 506 4.97 8.64 19.72
C LYS A 506 5.98 7.51 19.90
N SER A 507 6.45 7.32 21.14
CA SER A 507 7.41 6.27 21.51
C SER A 507 8.69 6.29 20.66
N VAL A 508 9.44 7.41 20.74
CA VAL A 508 10.66 7.64 19.96
C VAL A 508 11.83 8.01 20.84
N GLU A 509 12.98 7.41 20.58
CA GLU A 509 14.27 7.80 21.17
C GLU A 509 15.24 8.30 20.09
N ASN A 510 15.95 9.39 20.36
CA ASN A 510 16.92 10.05 19.45
C ASN A 510 16.25 10.55 18.15
N LEU A 511 15.50 11.65 18.25
CA LEU A 511 14.91 12.35 17.11
C LEU A 511 15.61 13.69 16.90
N ILE A 512 15.99 13.99 15.66
CA ILE A 512 16.59 15.26 15.25
C ILE A 512 15.72 15.91 14.18
N TYR A 513 15.27 17.13 14.46
CA TYR A 513 14.60 18.01 13.50
C TYR A 513 15.45 19.26 13.35
N ARG A 514 16.04 19.50 12.18
CA ARG A 514 16.88 20.69 11.95
C ARG A 514 16.93 21.12 10.49
N ASN A 515 17.27 22.37 10.29
CA ASN A 515 17.44 22.98 8.96
C ASN A 515 16.19 22.82 8.06
N ASN A 516 15.01 22.70 8.65
CA ASN A 516 13.76 22.63 7.88
C ASN A 516 13.16 24.02 7.78
N LYS A 517 12.55 24.31 6.63
CA LYS A 517 11.82 25.56 6.41
C LYS A 517 10.32 25.29 6.41
N ILE A 518 9.56 26.13 7.12
CA ILE A 518 8.10 26.09 7.13
C ILE A 518 7.60 27.38 6.48
N ILE A 519 6.74 27.25 5.48
CA ILE A 519 6.05 28.35 4.83
C ILE A 519 4.56 28.12 5.08
N LYS A 520 3.92 29.04 5.79
CA LYS A 520 2.47 29.04 5.95
C LYS A 520 1.83 29.63 4.71
N ASN A 521 0.77 28.99 4.21
CA ASN A 521 -0.10 29.49 3.16
C ASN A 521 -1.54 29.58 3.64
N GLU A 522 -2.41 30.15 2.83
CA GLU A 522 -3.85 30.34 3.11
C GLU A 522 -4.74 29.56 2.13
N ASP A 523 -4.19 28.53 1.48
CA ASP A 523 -4.90 27.74 0.47
C ASP A 523 -6.14 27.05 1.08
N PHE A 524 -6.04 26.64 2.34
CA PHE A 524 -7.13 26.04 3.10
C PHE A 524 -7.20 26.60 4.54
N LYS A 525 -8.40 26.51 5.15
CA LYS A 525 -8.57 26.87 6.56
C LYS A 525 -8.02 25.76 7.46
N PRO A 526 -7.23 26.08 8.51
CA PRO A 526 -6.76 25.12 9.49
C PRO A 526 -7.92 24.38 10.17
N PHE A 527 -7.85 23.05 10.25
CA PHE A 527 -8.94 22.24 10.82
C PHE A 527 -8.48 21.04 11.65
N HIS A 528 -7.22 20.62 11.51
CA HIS A 528 -6.73 19.42 12.15
C HIS A 528 -6.90 19.49 13.68
N TRP A 529 -7.21 18.36 14.33
CA TRP A 529 -7.40 18.28 15.77
C TRP A 529 -6.11 18.60 16.56
N ASN A 530 -4.96 18.14 16.04
CA ASN A 530 -3.64 18.48 16.59
C ASN A 530 -3.29 19.93 16.23
N LYS A 531 -3.11 20.78 17.25
CA LYS A 531 -2.74 22.19 17.10
C LYS A 531 -1.29 22.46 17.48
N GLU A 532 -0.53 21.40 17.76
CA GLU A 532 0.88 21.50 18.08
C GLU A 532 1.72 21.28 16.82
N ARG A 533 2.62 22.20 16.54
CA ARG A 533 3.58 22.09 15.42
C ARG A 533 4.44 20.83 15.56
N PHE A 534 4.90 20.57 16.78
CA PHE A 534 5.72 19.41 17.14
C PHE A 534 5.09 18.73 18.35
N LYS A 535 4.34 17.68 18.11
CA LYS A 535 3.69 16.93 19.20
C LYS A 535 4.52 15.73 19.60
N LEU A 536 4.90 15.70 20.88
CA LEU A 536 5.69 14.62 21.47
C LEU A 536 4.86 13.84 22.48
N GLU A 537 4.79 12.54 22.27
CA GLU A 537 4.12 11.62 23.20
C GLU A 537 5.07 10.47 23.53
N ARG A 538 5.63 10.48 24.73
CA ARG A 538 6.69 9.56 25.14
C ARG A 538 7.89 9.57 24.16
N ALA A 539 8.63 10.66 24.17
CA ALA A 539 9.84 10.85 23.37
C ALA A 539 11.03 11.21 24.26
N LYS A 540 12.24 10.80 23.86
CA LYS A 540 13.49 11.03 24.61
C LYS A 540 14.59 11.45 23.65
N ASN A 541 15.52 12.30 24.13
CA ASN A 541 16.65 12.81 23.34
C ASN A 541 16.17 13.44 22.02
N VAL A 542 15.22 14.39 22.11
CA VAL A 542 14.66 15.10 20.97
C VAL A 542 15.39 16.45 20.83
N MET A 543 15.93 16.69 19.65
CA MET A 543 16.52 17.97 19.26
C MET A 543 15.64 18.62 18.19
N ILE A 544 15.16 19.82 18.45
CA ILE A 544 14.37 20.63 17.53
C ILE A 544 15.09 21.95 17.34
N GLU A 545 15.58 22.20 16.13
CA GLU A 545 16.19 23.48 15.72
C GLU A 545 15.29 24.12 14.66
N GLU A 546 14.55 25.16 15.06
CA GLU A 546 13.80 26.00 14.13
C GLU A 546 14.70 27.12 13.61
N PHE A 547 14.57 27.48 12.33
CA PHE A 547 15.12 28.73 11.85
C PHE A 547 14.42 29.89 12.53
N ALA A 548 15.17 30.78 13.16
CA ALA A 548 14.65 32.10 13.49
C ALA A 548 14.28 32.79 12.16
N ASN A 549 13.02 33.17 12.01
CA ASN A 549 12.52 33.94 10.87
C ASN A 549 13.24 35.29 10.76
#